data_d31e1c94dfe6840f9a20dd3d4fd8860a
#
_entry.id   d31e1c94dfe6840f9a20dd3d4fd8860a
#
_cell.length_a   1.000
_cell.length_b   1.000
_cell.length_c   1.000
_cell.angle_alpha   90.00
_cell.angle_beta   90.00
_cell.angle_gamma   90.00
#
_symmetry.space_group_name_H-M   'P 1'
#
loop_
_entity.id
_entity.type
_entity.pdbx_description
1 polymer ?
#
loop_
_entity_poly.entity_id
_entity_poly.type
_entity_poly.pdbx_seq_one_letter_code
_entity_poly.pdbx_strand_id
1 'polypeptide(L)'
;MRPIKIGIIGCGKVAHFHAKAINNLLNCRLVAACNHSEAKLQNFCETYKINGYLSPEEMIEKEHLDAVTICTPHPSHAEIAIKCANLHCHVLVEKPLATSVTECDAMINAAKDNNVLLGTLVQRRNYLPCKRIRDIIDSGKIGKPILAEVTMLGWRSEEYYKSDPWRGTWKGEGGGVLMTQASHQIDLVNWYMGQIESIYGLSANFNHPYIEVEDSAVAIIKYKNGGLATLLASNSQNPALYGKVHIFGSNGASVGVQTDGGQMFIAGMSEIEEPPVTDLWHIPNDKTPLEQLIKEDSDFFNSVDSMIYFHQRHIENFVNAILGIEPLCADGYAGKATVEVCEAIYTITKNPDMVWHSKHI
;
A
#
# COMPACT_ATOMS: atom_id res chain seq x y z
N MET A 1 -20.95 8.93 -20.44
CA MET A 1 -19.63 9.61 -20.23
C MET A 1 -18.59 8.87 -21.06
N ARG A 2 -17.56 9.56 -21.58
CA ARG A 2 -16.44 8.87 -22.25
C ARG A 2 -15.63 8.09 -21.20
N PRO A 3 -15.04 6.94 -21.56
CA PRO A 3 -14.14 6.23 -20.66
C PRO A 3 -12.92 7.08 -20.30
N ILE A 4 -12.45 6.99 -19.05
CA ILE A 4 -11.22 7.63 -18.57
C ILE A 4 -10.02 6.99 -19.29
N LYS A 5 -9.18 7.81 -19.90
CA LYS A 5 -7.94 7.37 -20.56
C LYS A 5 -6.82 7.29 -19.54
N ILE A 6 -6.26 6.10 -19.37
CA ILE A 6 -5.20 5.84 -18.38
C ILE A 6 -3.91 5.44 -19.09
N GLY A 7 -2.80 6.01 -18.63
CA GLY A 7 -1.44 5.59 -18.97
C GLY A 7 -0.77 4.85 -17.80
N ILE A 8 0.15 3.94 -18.11
CA ILE A 8 0.98 3.25 -17.11
C ILE A 8 2.42 3.75 -17.22
N ILE A 9 3.03 4.15 -16.10
CA ILE A 9 4.42 4.56 -16.02
C ILE A 9 5.21 3.51 -15.23
N GLY A 10 6.18 2.87 -15.89
CA GLY A 10 6.89 1.69 -15.37
C GLY A 10 6.28 0.40 -15.90
N CYS A 11 7.05 -0.41 -16.64
CA CYS A 11 6.62 -1.66 -17.29
C CYS A 11 7.19 -2.90 -16.56
N GLY A 12 7.18 -2.87 -15.21
CA GLY A 12 7.61 -3.99 -14.36
C GLY A 12 6.49 -5.01 -14.11
N LYS A 13 6.76 -6.00 -13.24
CA LYS A 13 5.80 -7.08 -12.90
C LYS A 13 4.43 -6.53 -12.46
N VAL A 14 4.42 -5.53 -11.57
CA VAL A 14 3.19 -4.95 -11.02
C VAL A 14 2.37 -4.23 -12.09
N ALA A 15 3.01 -3.60 -13.08
CA ALA A 15 2.33 -2.93 -14.18
C ALA A 15 1.41 -3.88 -14.98
N HIS A 16 1.75 -5.16 -15.06
CA HIS A 16 0.89 -6.15 -15.71
C HIS A 16 -0.42 -6.39 -14.94
N PHE A 17 -0.41 -6.29 -13.61
CA PHE A 17 -1.64 -6.37 -12.80
C PHE A 17 -2.51 -5.15 -13.05
N HIS A 18 -1.91 -3.94 -13.08
CA HIS A 18 -2.63 -2.71 -13.42
C HIS A 18 -3.23 -2.76 -14.82
N ALA A 19 -2.47 -3.19 -15.82
CA ALA A 19 -2.95 -3.29 -17.20
C ALA A 19 -4.15 -4.24 -17.34
N LYS A 20 -4.07 -5.42 -16.73
CA LYS A 20 -5.18 -6.38 -16.70
C LYS A 20 -6.39 -5.83 -15.94
N ALA A 21 -6.15 -5.20 -14.80
CA ALA A 21 -7.20 -4.59 -13.99
C ALA A 21 -7.95 -3.48 -14.76
N ILE A 22 -7.22 -2.56 -15.42
CA ILE A 22 -7.79 -1.49 -16.24
C ILE A 22 -8.61 -2.07 -17.40
N ASN A 23 -8.09 -3.09 -18.08
CA ASN A 23 -8.78 -3.71 -19.22
C ASN A 23 -10.06 -4.47 -18.83
N ASN A 24 -10.23 -4.84 -17.55
CA ASN A 24 -11.44 -5.45 -17.04
C ASN A 24 -12.53 -4.43 -16.69
N LEU A 25 -12.23 -3.12 -16.69
CA LEU A 25 -13.16 -2.06 -16.32
C LEU A 25 -13.82 -1.45 -17.56
N LEU A 26 -15.09 -1.08 -17.43
CA LEU A 26 -15.89 -0.50 -18.54
C LEU A 26 -15.80 1.02 -18.60
N ASN A 27 -15.49 1.68 -17.49
CA ASN A 27 -15.48 3.14 -17.34
C ASN A 27 -14.10 3.77 -17.58
N CYS A 28 -13.08 2.97 -17.89
CA CYS A 28 -11.75 3.43 -18.27
C CYS A 28 -11.14 2.55 -19.37
N ARG A 29 -10.02 2.99 -19.92
CA ARG A 29 -9.24 2.21 -20.89
C ARG A 29 -7.74 2.50 -20.75
N LEU A 30 -6.92 1.46 -20.88
CA LEU A 30 -5.48 1.59 -21.04
C LEU A 30 -5.16 2.11 -22.46
N VAL A 31 -4.41 3.20 -22.54
CA VAL A 31 -4.12 3.88 -23.83
C VAL A 31 -2.65 3.77 -24.19
N ALA A 32 -1.76 3.93 -23.19
CA ALA A 32 -0.32 3.99 -23.44
C ALA A 32 0.48 3.53 -22.23
N ALA A 33 1.76 3.27 -22.45
CA ALA A 33 2.73 3.03 -21.40
C ALA A 33 3.99 3.87 -21.60
N CYS A 34 4.66 4.17 -20.47
CA CYS A 34 5.96 4.83 -20.46
C CYS A 34 6.97 4.02 -19.67
N ASN A 35 8.18 3.86 -20.18
CA ASN A 35 9.28 3.23 -19.47
C ASN A 35 10.63 3.69 -20.02
N HIS A 36 11.65 3.80 -19.16
CA HIS A 36 13.00 4.21 -19.57
C HIS A 36 13.74 3.11 -20.37
N SER A 37 13.39 1.85 -20.20
CA SER A 37 13.96 0.71 -20.96
C SER A 37 13.10 0.44 -22.18
N GLU A 38 13.62 0.73 -23.37
CA GLU A 38 12.93 0.48 -24.63
C GLU A 38 12.48 -0.97 -24.81
N ALA A 39 13.34 -1.93 -24.45
CA ALA A 39 13.02 -3.35 -24.60
C ALA A 39 11.83 -3.79 -23.69
N LYS A 40 11.79 -3.31 -22.42
CA LYS A 40 10.66 -3.59 -21.54
C LYS A 40 9.39 -2.88 -22.03
N LEU A 41 9.52 -1.64 -22.53
CA LEU A 41 8.42 -0.87 -23.08
C LEU A 41 7.81 -1.56 -24.29
N GLN A 42 8.65 -1.95 -25.26
CA GLN A 42 8.21 -2.63 -26.47
C GLN A 42 7.42 -3.91 -26.14
N ASN A 43 7.98 -4.80 -25.30
CA ASN A 43 7.31 -6.03 -24.91
C ASN A 43 5.94 -5.77 -24.23
N PHE A 44 5.88 -4.77 -23.34
CA PHE A 44 4.66 -4.39 -22.66
C PHE A 44 3.60 -3.84 -23.65
N CYS A 45 4.01 -2.97 -24.56
CA CYS A 45 3.14 -2.37 -25.57
C CYS A 45 2.61 -3.40 -26.58
N GLU A 46 3.43 -4.34 -27.01
CA GLU A 46 3.02 -5.45 -27.88
C GLU A 46 1.99 -6.35 -27.18
N THR A 47 2.23 -6.66 -25.87
CA THR A 47 1.32 -7.49 -25.05
C THR A 47 -0.07 -6.87 -24.94
N TYR A 48 -0.15 -5.56 -24.69
CA TYR A 48 -1.43 -4.88 -24.45
C TYR A 48 -1.96 -4.10 -25.66
N LYS A 49 -1.24 -4.08 -26.78
CA LYS A 49 -1.58 -3.38 -28.03
C LYS A 49 -1.85 -1.89 -27.82
N ILE A 50 -0.91 -1.23 -27.15
CA ILE A 50 -0.96 0.19 -26.79
C ILE A 50 0.28 0.93 -27.26
N ASN A 51 0.24 2.27 -27.25
CA ASN A 51 1.36 3.10 -27.63
C ASN A 51 2.43 3.16 -26.52
N GLY A 52 3.70 3.26 -26.91
CA GLY A 52 4.85 3.34 -26.00
C GLY A 52 5.55 4.69 -26.09
N TYR A 53 5.99 5.19 -24.93
CA TYR A 53 6.68 6.47 -24.79
C TYR A 53 7.88 6.35 -23.86
N LEU A 54 8.92 7.19 -24.08
CA LEU A 54 10.09 7.28 -23.19
C LEU A 54 9.95 8.43 -22.18
N SER A 55 9.02 9.37 -22.41
CA SER A 55 8.70 10.48 -21.51
C SER A 55 7.24 10.41 -21.07
N PRO A 56 6.97 10.52 -19.75
CA PRO A 56 5.62 10.63 -19.23
C PRO A 56 4.88 11.86 -19.78
N GLU A 57 5.59 12.97 -19.94
CA GLU A 57 5.05 14.23 -20.42
C GLU A 57 4.55 14.08 -21.88
N GLU A 58 5.40 13.51 -22.74
CA GLU A 58 5.03 13.24 -24.13
C GLU A 58 3.83 12.30 -24.23
N MET A 59 3.78 11.27 -23.38
CA MET A 59 2.67 10.32 -23.33
C MET A 59 1.36 11.02 -22.95
N ILE A 60 1.37 11.84 -21.91
CA ILE A 60 0.17 12.56 -21.41
C ILE A 60 -0.36 13.49 -22.50
N GLU A 61 0.53 14.30 -23.11
CA GLU A 61 0.15 15.29 -24.11
C GLU A 61 -0.39 14.66 -25.41
N LYS A 62 0.34 13.68 -25.97
CA LYS A 62 -0.05 13.06 -27.24
C LYS A 62 -1.31 12.21 -27.16
N GLU A 63 -1.50 11.50 -26.05
CA GLU A 63 -2.65 10.63 -25.86
C GLU A 63 -3.84 11.36 -25.21
N HIS A 64 -3.64 12.58 -24.74
CA HIS A 64 -4.63 13.35 -23.96
C HIS A 64 -5.18 12.50 -22.81
N LEU A 65 -4.26 12.04 -21.92
CA LEU A 65 -4.59 11.18 -20.80
C LEU A 65 -5.36 11.95 -19.71
N ASP A 66 -6.32 11.29 -19.09
CA ASP A 66 -7.03 11.79 -17.92
C ASP A 66 -6.30 11.42 -16.64
N ALA A 67 -5.64 10.24 -16.64
CA ALA A 67 -4.99 9.71 -15.46
C ALA A 67 -3.77 8.84 -15.81
N VAL A 68 -2.88 8.67 -14.84
CA VAL A 68 -1.77 7.71 -14.91
C VAL A 68 -1.74 6.84 -13.68
N THR A 69 -1.20 5.60 -13.83
CA THR A 69 -0.75 4.79 -12.70
C THR A 69 0.76 4.67 -12.73
N ILE A 70 1.42 4.87 -11.58
CA ILE A 70 2.88 4.85 -11.44
C ILE A 70 3.29 3.53 -10.78
N CYS A 71 4.04 2.71 -11.51
CA CYS A 71 4.51 1.37 -11.14
C CYS A 71 6.05 1.27 -11.22
N THR A 72 6.74 2.37 -11.02
CA THR A 72 8.20 2.48 -11.05
C THR A 72 8.81 2.12 -9.68
N PRO A 73 10.15 2.02 -9.55
CA PRO A 73 10.78 1.95 -8.22
C PRO A 73 10.49 3.17 -7.35
N HIS A 74 10.41 2.96 -6.04
CA HIS A 74 9.95 3.93 -5.05
C HIS A 74 10.56 5.34 -5.15
N PRO A 75 11.90 5.50 -5.33
CA PRO A 75 12.52 6.83 -5.34
C PRO A 75 12.08 7.73 -6.51
N SER A 76 11.51 7.16 -7.55
CA SER A 76 11.04 7.92 -8.72
C SER A 76 9.57 8.35 -8.62
N HIS A 77 8.83 7.85 -7.62
CA HIS A 77 7.39 8.12 -7.50
C HIS A 77 7.10 9.62 -7.40
N ALA A 78 7.81 10.33 -6.54
CA ALA A 78 7.53 11.74 -6.26
C ALA A 78 7.78 12.62 -7.51
N GLU A 79 8.95 12.50 -8.14
CA GLU A 79 9.28 13.29 -9.33
C GLU A 79 8.25 13.07 -10.44
N ILE A 80 7.93 11.80 -10.73
CA ILE A 80 6.99 11.45 -11.79
C ILE A 80 5.57 11.94 -11.46
N ALA A 81 5.11 11.74 -10.23
CA ALA A 81 3.78 12.17 -9.82
C ALA A 81 3.59 13.69 -9.89
N ILE A 82 4.59 14.46 -9.45
CA ILE A 82 4.58 15.92 -9.54
C ILE A 82 4.53 16.40 -11.00
N LYS A 83 5.32 15.80 -11.89
CA LYS A 83 5.28 16.11 -13.32
C LYS A 83 3.90 15.84 -13.93
N CYS A 84 3.32 14.68 -13.63
CA CYS A 84 1.98 14.33 -14.12
C CYS A 84 0.89 15.26 -13.58
N ALA A 85 0.95 15.59 -12.29
CA ALA A 85 0.00 16.53 -11.68
C ALA A 85 0.09 17.93 -12.31
N ASN A 86 1.30 18.41 -12.61
CA ASN A 86 1.52 19.70 -13.27
C ASN A 86 1.00 19.75 -14.71
N LEU A 87 0.77 18.59 -15.31
CA LEU A 87 0.11 18.43 -16.61
C LEU A 87 -1.41 18.16 -16.46
N HIS A 88 -1.98 18.48 -15.32
CA HIS A 88 -3.40 18.29 -14.99
C HIS A 88 -3.89 16.84 -15.16
N CYS A 89 -3.01 15.85 -14.96
CA CYS A 89 -3.31 14.44 -15.03
C CYS A 89 -3.53 13.88 -13.61
N HIS A 90 -4.62 13.14 -13.38
CA HIS A 90 -4.87 12.44 -12.11
C HIS A 90 -3.83 11.33 -11.91
N VAL A 91 -3.38 11.11 -10.68
CA VAL A 91 -2.25 10.20 -10.41
C VAL A 91 -2.63 9.16 -9.37
N LEU A 92 -2.45 7.88 -9.71
CA LEU A 92 -2.47 6.76 -8.78
C LEU A 92 -1.06 6.19 -8.67
N VAL A 93 -0.51 6.09 -7.46
CA VAL A 93 0.87 5.66 -7.23
C VAL A 93 0.88 4.33 -6.47
N GLU A 94 1.74 3.41 -6.89
CA GLU A 94 2.03 2.21 -6.09
C GLU A 94 2.58 2.58 -4.70
N LYS A 95 2.36 1.69 -3.74
CA LYS A 95 2.92 1.83 -2.39
C LYS A 95 4.43 1.49 -2.38
N PRO A 96 5.20 2.18 -1.51
CA PRO A 96 4.86 3.36 -0.72
C PRO A 96 4.64 4.59 -1.61
N LEU A 97 3.88 5.58 -1.14
CA LEU A 97 3.60 6.79 -1.93
C LEU A 97 4.88 7.48 -2.39
N ALA A 98 5.86 7.63 -1.48
CA ALA A 98 7.21 8.12 -1.74
C ALA A 98 8.18 7.55 -0.72
N THR A 99 9.45 7.98 -0.72
CA THR A 99 10.48 7.52 0.21
C THR A 99 10.67 8.43 1.42
N SER A 100 10.03 9.61 1.43
CA SER A 100 10.06 10.57 2.54
C SER A 100 8.76 11.35 2.68
N VAL A 101 8.51 11.85 3.89
CA VAL A 101 7.36 12.74 4.18
C VAL A 101 7.43 14.02 3.35
N THR A 102 8.61 14.57 3.15
CA THR A 102 8.83 15.77 2.33
C THR A 102 8.41 15.56 0.88
N GLU A 103 8.74 14.41 0.30
CA GLU A 103 8.30 14.04 -1.05
C GLU A 103 6.78 13.86 -1.11
N CYS A 104 6.17 13.18 -0.13
CA CYS A 104 4.73 13.05 -0.04
C CYS A 104 4.03 14.41 -0.01
N ASP A 105 4.54 15.37 0.78
CA ASP A 105 3.98 16.72 0.85
C ASP A 105 4.09 17.44 -0.49
N ALA A 106 5.22 17.32 -1.18
CA ALA A 106 5.40 17.91 -2.51
C ALA A 106 4.40 17.35 -3.54
N MET A 107 4.16 16.03 -3.52
CA MET A 107 3.17 15.37 -4.37
C MET A 107 1.74 15.84 -4.06
N ILE A 108 1.37 15.89 -2.78
CA ILE A 108 0.05 16.34 -2.32
C ILE A 108 -0.19 17.80 -2.73
N ASN A 109 0.80 18.67 -2.54
CA ASN A 109 0.70 20.08 -2.92
C ASN A 109 0.57 20.24 -4.45
N ALA A 110 1.39 19.53 -5.24
CA ALA A 110 1.28 19.56 -6.70
C ALA A 110 -0.10 19.11 -7.18
N ALA A 111 -0.67 18.06 -6.58
CA ALA A 111 -2.02 17.60 -6.93
C ALA A 111 -3.10 18.64 -6.57
N LYS A 112 -3.00 19.28 -5.39
CA LYS A 112 -3.92 20.34 -4.97
C LYS A 112 -3.84 21.56 -5.88
N ASP A 113 -2.64 22.04 -6.17
CA ASP A 113 -2.43 23.25 -6.97
C ASP A 113 -2.96 23.09 -8.39
N ASN A 114 -2.99 21.86 -8.90
CA ASN A 114 -3.49 21.53 -10.24
C ASN A 114 -4.92 20.96 -10.26
N ASN A 115 -5.61 20.87 -9.10
CA ASN A 115 -6.96 20.32 -8.96
C ASN A 115 -7.09 18.89 -9.52
N VAL A 116 -6.09 18.03 -9.28
CA VAL A 116 -6.10 16.62 -9.65
C VAL A 116 -6.11 15.73 -8.43
N LEU A 117 -6.59 14.48 -8.58
CA LEU A 117 -6.55 13.49 -7.51
C LEU A 117 -5.17 12.86 -7.46
N LEU A 118 -4.66 12.67 -6.25
CA LEU A 118 -3.50 11.84 -5.93
C LEU A 118 -3.96 10.68 -5.05
N GLY A 119 -3.90 9.46 -5.56
CA GLY A 119 -4.20 8.23 -4.84
C GLY A 119 -2.97 7.38 -4.58
N THR A 120 -3.02 6.58 -3.52
CA THR A 120 -2.02 5.55 -3.22
C THR A 120 -2.66 4.19 -3.38
N LEU A 121 -2.04 3.28 -4.14
CA LEU A 121 -2.58 1.94 -4.33
C LEU A 121 -2.27 1.06 -3.12
N VAL A 122 -3.28 0.81 -2.30
CA VAL A 122 -3.23 -0.04 -1.09
C VAL A 122 -4.32 -1.12 -1.19
N GLN A 123 -4.10 -2.07 -2.07
CA GLN A 123 -5.11 -3.06 -2.47
C GLN A 123 -5.66 -3.90 -1.31
N ARG A 124 -4.92 -4.04 -0.19
CA ARG A 124 -5.37 -4.84 0.97
C ARG A 124 -6.57 -4.25 1.69
N ARG A 125 -6.84 -2.94 1.55
CA ARG A 125 -8.11 -2.35 2.02
C ARG A 125 -9.35 -2.96 1.36
N ASN A 126 -9.18 -3.62 0.19
CA ASN A 126 -10.25 -4.31 -0.53
C ASN A 126 -10.41 -5.79 -0.13
N TYR A 127 -9.56 -6.35 0.73
CA TYR A 127 -9.77 -7.69 1.28
C TYR A 127 -11.05 -7.74 2.08
N LEU A 128 -11.83 -8.80 1.93
CA LEU A 128 -13.12 -8.95 2.60
C LEU A 128 -13.02 -8.78 4.13
N PRO A 129 -12.07 -9.45 4.83
CA PRO A 129 -11.89 -9.24 6.26
C PRO A 129 -11.50 -7.81 6.63
N CYS A 130 -10.68 -7.14 5.80
CA CYS A 130 -10.28 -5.75 6.07
C CYS A 130 -11.46 -4.78 5.96
N LYS A 131 -12.30 -4.93 4.95
CA LYS A 131 -13.53 -4.13 4.81
C LYS A 131 -14.50 -4.40 5.95
N ARG A 132 -14.69 -5.67 6.33
CA ARG A 132 -15.55 -6.07 7.46
C ARG A 132 -15.14 -5.36 8.75
N ILE A 133 -13.83 -5.29 9.05
CA ILE A 133 -13.33 -4.57 10.23
C ILE A 133 -13.61 -3.06 10.10
N ARG A 134 -13.41 -2.47 8.92
CA ARG A 134 -13.70 -1.05 8.72
C ARG A 134 -15.19 -0.74 8.93
N ASP A 135 -16.08 -1.54 8.36
CA ASP A 135 -17.53 -1.40 8.48
C ASP A 135 -17.99 -1.51 9.96
N ILE A 136 -17.40 -2.40 10.71
CA ILE A 136 -17.70 -2.57 12.14
C ILE A 136 -17.23 -1.36 12.97
N ILE A 137 -16.06 -0.80 12.63
CA ILE A 137 -15.56 0.42 13.26
C ILE A 137 -16.49 1.61 12.92
N ASP A 138 -16.83 1.79 11.65
CA ASP A 138 -17.67 2.88 11.17
C ASP A 138 -19.10 2.82 11.73
N SER A 139 -19.63 1.61 11.92
CA SER A 139 -20.93 1.40 12.56
C SER A 139 -20.92 1.62 14.09
N GLY A 140 -19.76 1.85 14.69
CA GLY A 140 -19.61 2.05 16.14
C GLY A 140 -19.79 0.80 16.99
N LYS A 141 -19.91 -0.40 16.40
CA LYS A 141 -20.16 -1.66 17.13
C LYS A 141 -19.03 -2.08 18.07
N ILE A 142 -17.82 -1.56 17.89
CA ILE A 142 -16.70 -1.79 18.80
C ILE A 142 -16.46 -0.62 19.77
N GLY A 143 -17.32 0.41 19.76
CA GLY A 143 -17.04 1.68 20.41
C GLY A 143 -15.89 2.40 19.71
N LYS A 144 -15.05 3.12 20.48
CA LYS A 144 -13.83 3.74 19.92
C LYS A 144 -12.73 2.69 19.82
N PRO A 145 -11.97 2.61 18.72
CA PRO A 145 -10.70 1.88 18.70
C PRO A 145 -9.74 2.50 19.73
N ILE A 146 -9.27 1.71 20.72
CA ILE A 146 -8.41 2.18 21.82
C ILE A 146 -7.02 1.57 21.81
N LEU A 147 -6.91 0.32 21.33
CA LEU A 147 -5.64 -0.37 21.19
C LEU A 147 -5.57 -1.08 19.84
N ALA A 148 -4.38 -1.22 19.31
CA ALA A 148 -4.10 -2.07 18.17
C ALA A 148 -2.78 -2.83 18.33
N GLU A 149 -2.72 -4.02 17.75
CA GLU A 149 -1.50 -4.81 17.62
C GLU A 149 -1.24 -5.09 16.14
N VAL A 150 -0.02 -4.81 15.69
CA VAL A 150 0.43 -5.05 14.32
C VAL A 150 1.65 -5.93 14.33
N THR A 151 1.58 -7.06 13.64
CA THR A 151 2.73 -7.93 13.42
C THR A 151 2.92 -8.20 11.93
N MET A 152 4.17 -8.19 11.47
CA MET A 152 4.60 -8.67 10.15
C MET A 152 5.94 -9.40 10.32
N LEU A 153 5.89 -10.72 10.43
CA LEU A 153 7.04 -11.56 10.69
C LEU A 153 7.26 -12.49 9.49
N GLY A 154 8.01 -11.99 8.53
CA GLY A 154 8.29 -12.69 7.29
C GLY A 154 9.73 -13.14 7.15
N TRP A 155 10.01 -13.81 6.04
CA TRP A 155 11.33 -14.17 5.62
C TRP A 155 11.63 -13.60 4.23
N ARG A 156 12.84 -13.10 4.06
CA ARG A 156 13.40 -12.75 2.75
C ARG A 156 14.79 -13.33 2.63
N SER A 157 15.01 -14.14 1.59
CA SER A 157 16.30 -14.77 1.36
C SER A 157 17.30 -13.82 0.71
N GLU A 158 18.55 -14.20 0.68
CA GLU A 158 19.59 -13.46 -0.03
C GLU A 158 19.29 -13.36 -1.54
N GLU A 159 18.72 -14.42 -2.14
CA GLU A 159 18.30 -14.45 -3.54
C GLU A 159 17.22 -13.39 -3.85
N TYR A 160 16.31 -13.16 -2.90
CA TYR A 160 15.34 -12.09 -3.04
C TYR A 160 16.01 -10.72 -3.17
N TYR A 161 16.98 -10.43 -2.32
CA TYR A 161 17.68 -9.15 -2.37
C TYR A 161 18.60 -9.04 -3.60
N LYS A 162 19.12 -10.15 -4.12
CA LYS A 162 19.91 -10.20 -5.36
C LYS A 162 19.07 -10.15 -6.64
N SER A 163 17.75 -10.33 -6.55
CA SER A 163 16.87 -10.38 -7.74
C SER A 163 16.81 -9.07 -8.52
N ASP A 164 17.06 -7.96 -7.85
CA ASP A 164 17.07 -6.61 -8.43
C ASP A 164 18.10 -5.71 -7.72
N PRO A 165 18.89 -4.91 -8.46
CA PRO A 165 19.98 -4.11 -7.88
C PRO A 165 19.55 -3.00 -6.90
N TRP A 166 18.26 -2.60 -6.93
CA TRP A 166 17.73 -1.55 -6.06
C TRP A 166 17.32 -2.09 -4.69
N ARG A 167 17.15 -3.41 -4.55
CA ARG A 167 16.70 -4.02 -3.30
C ARG A 167 17.76 -3.94 -2.21
N GLY A 168 17.31 -3.80 -0.99
CA GLY A 168 18.16 -3.79 0.21
C GLY A 168 19.02 -2.54 0.36
N THR A 169 18.81 -1.48 -0.44
CA THR A 169 19.57 -0.24 -0.37
C THR A 169 18.71 0.96 -0.02
N TRP A 170 19.25 1.89 0.77
CA TRP A 170 18.52 3.13 1.09
C TRP A 170 18.16 3.95 -0.15
N LYS A 171 19.09 3.99 -1.12
CA LYS A 171 18.89 4.73 -2.37
C LYS A 171 17.82 4.09 -3.26
N GLY A 172 17.72 2.78 -3.25
CA GLY A 172 16.83 2.04 -4.16
C GLY A 172 15.44 1.76 -3.61
N GLU A 173 15.33 1.50 -2.30
CA GLU A 173 14.07 1.15 -1.65
C GLU A 173 13.51 2.26 -0.75
N GLY A 174 14.37 3.13 -0.21
CA GLY A 174 13.99 4.14 0.79
C GLY A 174 13.84 3.56 2.21
N GLY A 175 14.05 2.27 2.39
CA GLY A 175 13.95 1.52 3.64
C GLY A 175 13.81 0.03 3.41
N GLY A 176 13.79 -0.75 4.47
CA GLY A 176 13.72 -2.21 4.44
C GLY A 176 12.31 -2.76 4.70
N VAL A 177 12.20 -3.59 5.75
CA VAL A 177 10.95 -4.28 6.08
C VAL A 177 9.76 -3.34 6.29
N LEU A 178 9.98 -2.18 6.90
CA LEU A 178 8.92 -1.20 7.15
C LEU A 178 8.33 -0.66 5.85
N MET A 179 9.20 -0.21 4.94
CA MET A 179 8.80 0.46 3.70
C MET A 179 8.23 -0.52 2.67
N THR A 180 8.77 -1.73 2.60
CA THR A 180 8.44 -2.69 1.53
C THR A 180 7.36 -3.69 1.92
N GLN A 181 7.46 -4.34 3.07
CA GLN A 181 6.54 -5.41 3.49
C GLN A 181 5.50 -4.94 4.49
N ALA A 182 5.92 -4.34 5.61
CA ALA A 182 5.02 -3.92 6.69
C ALA A 182 4.17 -2.70 6.32
N SER A 183 4.49 -1.99 5.23
CA SER A 183 3.72 -0.85 4.74
C SER A 183 2.23 -1.15 4.56
N HIS A 184 1.87 -2.37 4.20
CA HIS A 184 0.48 -2.80 4.09
C HIS A 184 -0.24 -2.87 5.44
N GLN A 185 0.42 -3.44 6.46
CA GLN A 185 -0.16 -3.53 7.82
C GLN A 185 -0.17 -2.16 8.50
N ILE A 186 0.84 -1.33 8.23
CA ILE A 186 0.89 0.07 8.71
C ILE A 186 -0.26 0.88 8.09
N ASP A 187 -0.54 0.72 6.79
CA ASP A 187 -1.69 1.35 6.15
C ASP A 187 -3.01 0.92 6.80
N LEU A 188 -3.21 -0.38 7.01
CA LEU A 188 -4.43 -0.91 7.62
C LEU A 188 -4.63 -0.39 9.04
N VAL A 189 -3.61 -0.41 9.90
CA VAL A 189 -3.77 0.09 11.26
C VAL A 189 -4.05 1.59 11.29
N ASN A 190 -3.41 2.38 10.43
CA ASN A 190 -3.69 3.81 10.32
C ASN A 190 -5.12 4.06 9.80
N TRP A 191 -5.59 3.26 8.85
CA TRP A 191 -6.96 3.32 8.35
C TRP A 191 -8.00 3.02 9.43
N TYR A 192 -7.69 2.10 10.36
CA TYR A 192 -8.59 1.74 11.47
C TYR A 192 -8.51 2.71 12.64
N MET A 193 -7.31 3.15 13.01
CA MET A 193 -7.07 3.96 14.21
C MET A 193 -7.14 5.47 13.98
N GLY A 194 -6.98 5.93 12.73
CA GLY A 194 -7.08 7.33 12.36
C GLY A 194 -5.74 8.08 12.36
N GLN A 195 -5.78 9.38 12.71
CA GLN A 195 -4.61 10.26 12.59
C GLN A 195 -3.57 10.00 13.67
N ILE A 196 -2.30 9.93 13.28
CA ILE A 196 -1.15 9.78 14.15
C ILE A 196 -0.93 11.07 14.96
N GLU A 197 -0.63 10.93 16.26
CA GLU A 197 -0.18 12.01 17.14
C GLU A 197 1.33 11.95 17.36
N SER A 198 1.85 10.79 17.77
CA SER A 198 3.27 10.59 18.01
C SER A 198 3.69 9.14 17.82
N ILE A 199 4.99 8.95 17.55
CA ILE A 199 5.61 7.64 17.31
C ILE A 199 6.89 7.55 18.14
N TYR A 200 7.15 6.37 18.70
CA TYR A 200 8.44 5.97 19.25
C TYR A 200 8.76 4.57 18.76
N GLY A 201 9.97 4.36 18.23
CA GLY A 201 10.36 3.05 17.72
C GLY A 201 11.82 2.98 17.31
N LEU A 202 12.29 1.76 17.15
CA LEU A 202 13.67 1.45 16.77
C LEU A 202 13.67 0.41 15.65
N SER A 203 14.67 0.47 14.81
CA SER A 203 14.92 -0.50 13.74
C SER A 203 16.38 -0.92 13.72
N ALA A 204 16.62 -2.13 13.22
CA ALA A 204 17.96 -2.70 13.08
C ALA A 204 18.04 -3.70 11.94
N ASN A 205 19.25 -4.03 11.52
CA ASN A 205 19.54 -5.16 10.66
C ASN A 205 20.21 -6.24 11.50
N PHE A 206 19.57 -7.40 11.67
CA PHE A 206 20.07 -8.49 12.50
C PHE A 206 20.60 -9.68 11.68
N ASN A 207 19.90 -10.05 10.60
CA ASN A 207 20.15 -11.31 9.88
C ASN A 207 20.52 -11.14 8.41
N HIS A 208 20.52 -9.91 7.88
CA HIS A 208 20.80 -9.68 6.46
C HIS A 208 22.03 -8.75 6.28
N PRO A 209 23.25 -9.22 6.60
CA PRO A 209 24.46 -8.38 6.58
C PRO A 209 24.83 -7.87 5.17
N TYR A 210 24.18 -8.37 4.14
CA TYR A 210 24.36 -8.01 2.74
C TYR A 210 23.42 -6.90 2.25
N ILE A 211 22.55 -6.32 3.13
CA ILE A 211 21.71 -5.18 2.82
C ILE A 211 22.07 -3.97 3.69
N GLU A 212 21.74 -2.77 3.22
CA GLU A 212 22.00 -1.51 3.93
C GLU A 212 20.86 -1.11 4.88
N VAL A 213 19.64 -1.55 4.56
CA VAL A 213 18.41 -1.16 5.24
C VAL A 213 18.09 -2.10 6.41
N GLU A 214 17.09 -1.75 7.20
CA GLU A 214 16.64 -2.57 8.33
C GLU A 214 15.89 -3.82 7.87
N ASP A 215 16.07 -4.91 8.61
CA ASP A 215 15.28 -6.12 8.48
C ASP A 215 14.27 -6.33 9.60
N SER A 216 14.36 -5.52 10.66
CA SER A 216 13.50 -5.63 11.84
C SER A 216 13.24 -4.26 12.46
N ALA A 217 12.02 -4.07 12.98
CA ALA A 217 11.60 -2.85 13.66
C ALA A 217 10.53 -3.11 14.71
N VAL A 218 10.55 -2.29 15.77
CA VAL A 218 9.52 -2.26 16.83
C VAL A 218 9.12 -0.82 17.08
N ALA A 219 7.81 -0.54 17.22
CA ALA A 219 7.34 0.79 17.52
C ALA A 219 6.06 0.81 18.37
N ILE A 220 5.81 1.96 19.01
CA ILE A 220 4.57 2.37 19.65
C ILE A 220 4.07 3.59 18.89
N ILE A 221 2.79 3.57 18.49
CA ILE A 221 2.13 4.66 17.78
C ILE A 221 0.99 5.17 18.66
N LYS A 222 0.95 6.47 18.91
CA LYS A 222 -0.19 7.13 19.56
C LYS A 222 -0.99 7.88 18.52
N TYR A 223 -2.30 7.73 18.58
CA TYR A 223 -3.26 8.37 17.68
C TYR A 223 -3.97 9.55 18.34
N LYS A 224 -4.41 10.54 17.55
CA LYS A 224 -5.11 11.75 18.05
C LYS A 224 -6.42 11.44 18.79
N ASN A 225 -7.05 10.30 18.52
CA ASN A 225 -8.22 9.83 19.26
C ASN A 225 -7.89 9.28 20.66
N GLY A 226 -6.60 9.26 21.04
CA GLY A 226 -6.08 8.73 22.30
C GLY A 226 -5.72 7.24 22.25
N GLY A 227 -5.99 6.55 21.14
CA GLY A 227 -5.65 5.13 20.95
C GLY A 227 -4.15 4.90 20.82
N LEU A 228 -3.71 3.68 21.15
CA LEU A 228 -2.32 3.23 21.04
C LEU A 228 -2.21 2.01 20.12
N ALA A 229 -1.11 1.90 19.38
CA ALA A 229 -0.76 0.68 18.65
C ALA A 229 0.68 0.24 18.91
N THR A 230 0.91 -1.07 18.87
CA THR A 230 2.24 -1.66 18.79
C THR A 230 2.50 -2.16 17.37
N LEU A 231 3.74 -2.02 16.91
CA LEU A 231 4.21 -2.55 15.64
C LEU A 231 5.44 -3.42 15.88
N LEU A 232 5.38 -4.66 15.39
CA LEU A 232 6.51 -5.58 15.31
C LEU A 232 6.65 -6.05 13.86
N ALA A 233 7.73 -5.66 13.19
CA ALA A 233 8.01 -6.03 11.81
C ALA A 233 9.38 -6.67 11.67
N SER A 234 9.48 -7.79 10.95
CA SER A 234 10.75 -8.44 10.64
C SER A 234 10.69 -9.27 9.37
N ASN A 235 11.79 -9.26 8.62
CA ASN A 235 12.06 -10.17 7.49
C ASN A 235 12.99 -11.34 7.88
N SER A 236 13.23 -11.52 9.17
CA SER A 236 14.25 -12.46 9.71
C SER A 236 13.65 -13.74 10.29
N GLN A 237 12.35 -13.97 10.10
CA GLN A 237 11.66 -15.16 10.65
C GLN A 237 11.55 -16.26 9.59
N ASN A 238 12.25 -17.38 9.81
CA ASN A 238 12.18 -18.57 8.95
C ASN A 238 11.86 -19.82 9.79
N PRO A 239 10.70 -20.48 9.61
CA PRO A 239 9.66 -20.13 8.63
C PRO A 239 8.97 -18.81 8.94
N ALA A 240 8.47 -18.15 7.88
CA ALA A 240 7.69 -16.92 8.01
C ALA A 240 6.40 -17.19 8.78
N LEU A 241 5.99 -16.20 9.57
CA LEU A 241 4.70 -16.17 10.26
C LEU A 241 3.73 -15.24 9.52
N TYR A 242 2.48 -15.21 9.98
CA TYR A 242 1.45 -14.37 9.39
C TYR A 242 1.64 -12.88 9.71
N GLY A 243 1.23 -12.02 8.76
CA GLY A 243 1.01 -10.61 9.05
C GLY A 243 -0.37 -10.40 9.66
N LYS A 244 -0.48 -9.67 10.79
CA LYS A 244 -1.72 -9.46 11.53
C LYS A 244 -1.95 -8.00 11.88
N VAL A 245 -3.24 -7.61 11.89
CA VAL A 245 -3.70 -6.33 12.45
C VAL A 245 -4.92 -6.60 13.32
N HIS A 246 -4.77 -6.42 14.63
CA HIS A 246 -5.82 -6.60 15.63
C HIS A 246 -6.23 -5.26 16.21
N ILE A 247 -7.52 -5.03 16.38
CA ILE A 247 -8.10 -3.80 16.91
C ILE A 247 -8.98 -4.13 18.10
N PHE A 248 -8.80 -3.37 19.18
CA PHE A 248 -9.54 -3.51 20.43
C PHE A 248 -10.38 -2.26 20.68
N GLY A 249 -11.66 -2.48 20.89
CA GLY A 249 -12.65 -1.43 21.08
C GLY A 249 -12.90 -1.08 22.55
N SER A 250 -13.37 0.13 22.80
CA SER A 250 -13.64 0.65 24.15
C SER A 250 -14.79 -0.06 24.88
N ASN A 251 -15.59 -0.85 24.18
CA ASN A 251 -16.68 -1.65 24.76
C ASN A 251 -16.29 -3.12 25.01
N GLY A 252 -14.98 -3.46 24.94
CA GLY A 252 -14.46 -4.81 25.13
C GLY A 252 -14.45 -5.67 23.87
N ALA A 253 -14.81 -5.12 22.72
CA ALA A 253 -14.71 -5.83 21.45
C ALA A 253 -13.26 -6.03 21.02
N SER A 254 -13.01 -7.12 20.30
CA SER A 254 -11.72 -7.45 19.68
C SER A 254 -11.96 -8.00 18.28
N VAL A 255 -11.39 -7.37 17.27
CA VAL A 255 -11.50 -7.80 15.87
C VAL A 255 -10.13 -7.79 15.21
N GLY A 256 -9.89 -8.70 14.26
CA GLY A 256 -8.58 -8.81 13.65
C GLY A 256 -8.57 -9.49 12.30
N VAL A 257 -7.54 -9.20 11.53
CA VAL A 257 -7.25 -9.81 10.25
C VAL A 257 -5.83 -10.36 10.22
N GLN A 258 -5.72 -11.59 9.77
CA GLN A 258 -4.48 -12.19 9.29
C GLN A 258 -4.39 -11.93 7.79
N THR A 259 -3.34 -11.27 7.32
CA THR A 259 -3.29 -10.74 5.95
C THR A 259 -2.62 -11.69 4.95
N ASP A 260 -1.60 -12.42 5.36
CA ASP A 260 -0.87 -13.38 4.53
C ASP A 260 0.14 -14.17 5.37
N GLY A 261 0.66 -15.25 4.83
CA GLY A 261 1.64 -16.11 5.50
C GLY A 261 3.07 -15.59 5.47
N GLY A 262 3.31 -14.33 5.17
CA GLY A 262 4.66 -13.75 5.14
C GLY A 262 5.56 -14.32 4.04
N GLN A 263 5.09 -15.26 3.23
CA GLN A 263 5.79 -15.80 2.08
C GLN A 263 5.56 -14.94 0.85
N MET A 264 6.56 -14.89 -0.03
CA MET A 264 6.52 -13.99 -1.18
C MET A 264 5.89 -14.64 -2.41
N PHE A 265 4.58 -14.70 -2.43
CA PHE A 265 3.85 -15.09 -3.62
C PHE A 265 4.12 -14.16 -4.81
N ILE A 266 4.04 -12.83 -4.61
CA ILE A 266 4.21 -11.83 -5.69
C ILE A 266 5.62 -11.85 -6.31
N ALA A 267 6.64 -12.20 -5.55
CA ALA A 267 8.01 -12.31 -6.07
C ALA A 267 8.32 -13.67 -6.72
N GLY A 268 7.36 -14.57 -6.78
CA GLY A 268 7.54 -15.92 -7.31
C GLY A 268 8.42 -16.81 -6.46
N MET A 269 8.54 -16.50 -5.16
CA MET A 269 9.34 -17.27 -4.19
C MET A 269 8.51 -18.30 -3.42
N SER A 270 7.18 -18.25 -3.54
CA SER A 270 6.25 -19.25 -3.02
C SER A 270 5.11 -19.46 -4.00
N GLU A 271 4.71 -20.70 -4.21
CA GLU A 271 3.50 -21.08 -4.95
C GLU A 271 2.26 -21.16 -4.04
N ILE A 272 2.45 -21.01 -2.72
CA ILE A 272 1.36 -21.10 -1.75
C ILE A 272 0.76 -19.71 -1.57
N GLU A 273 -0.45 -19.57 -2.04
CA GLU A 273 -1.29 -18.40 -1.82
C GLU A 273 -2.20 -18.66 -0.61
N GLU A 274 -1.96 -17.93 0.47
CA GLU A 274 -2.79 -18.07 1.67
C GLU A 274 -3.79 -16.92 1.70
N PRO A 275 -5.11 -17.22 1.80
CA PRO A 275 -6.13 -16.18 1.85
C PRO A 275 -5.98 -15.32 3.11
N PRO A 276 -6.22 -14.00 2.99
CA PRO A 276 -6.43 -13.15 4.16
C PRO A 276 -7.74 -13.53 4.82
N VAL A 277 -7.71 -13.70 6.13
CA VAL A 277 -8.90 -14.13 6.90
C VAL A 277 -9.10 -13.28 8.15
N THR A 278 -10.35 -13.15 8.57
CA THR A 278 -10.69 -12.71 9.93
C THR A 278 -10.18 -13.74 10.91
N ASP A 279 -9.20 -13.39 11.74
CA ASP A 279 -8.56 -14.32 12.70
C ASP A 279 -8.93 -14.02 14.17
N LEU A 280 -9.61 -12.90 14.41
CA LEU A 280 -10.12 -12.50 15.72
C LEU A 280 -11.49 -11.83 15.55
N TRP A 281 -12.53 -12.34 16.24
CA TRP A 281 -13.87 -11.77 16.18
C TRP A 281 -14.60 -11.98 17.50
N HIS A 282 -14.60 -10.94 18.30
CA HIS A 282 -15.36 -10.90 19.54
C HIS A 282 -16.00 -9.52 19.69
N ILE A 283 -17.30 -9.43 19.48
CA ILE A 283 -18.08 -8.20 19.58
C ILE A 283 -19.25 -8.47 20.54
N PRO A 284 -19.49 -7.62 21.56
CA PRO A 284 -20.60 -7.81 22.48
C PRO A 284 -21.92 -7.97 21.72
N ASN A 285 -22.64 -9.05 22.05
CA ASN A 285 -23.93 -9.45 21.44
C ASN A 285 -23.86 -9.94 19.97
N ASP A 286 -22.71 -9.97 19.33
CA ASP A 286 -22.51 -10.64 18.05
C ASP A 286 -22.25 -12.14 18.33
N LYS A 287 -23.02 -13.01 17.65
CA LYS A 287 -22.92 -14.46 17.80
C LYS A 287 -22.33 -15.13 16.55
N THR A 288 -21.82 -14.34 15.62
CA THR A 288 -21.21 -14.85 14.38
C THR A 288 -20.02 -15.75 14.70
N PRO A 289 -20.02 -17.03 14.34
CA PRO A 289 -18.88 -17.91 14.60
C PRO A 289 -17.66 -17.48 13.80
N LEU A 290 -16.48 -17.48 14.41
CA LEU A 290 -15.23 -17.13 13.75
C LEU A 290 -14.95 -18.04 12.55
N GLU A 291 -15.21 -19.33 12.69
CA GLU A 291 -15.02 -20.33 11.61
C GLU A 291 -15.85 -20.03 10.37
N GLN A 292 -17.06 -19.46 10.55
CA GLN A 292 -17.88 -19.00 9.42
C GLN A 292 -17.20 -17.87 8.66
N LEU A 293 -16.65 -16.87 9.38
CA LEU A 293 -15.96 -15.73 8.78
C LEU A 293 -14.70 -16.17 8.05
N ILE A 294 -13.90 -17.06 8.66
CA ILE A 294 -12.71 -17.65 8.03
C ILE A 294 -13.08 -18.34 6.71
N LYS A 295 -14.17 -19.12 6.75
CA LYS A 295 -14.65 -19.83 5.56
C LYS A 295 -15.11 -18.86 4.46
N GLU A 296 -15.90 -17.85 4.80
CA GLU A 296 -16.38 -16.82 3.86
C GLU A 296 -15.21 -16.08 3.21
N ASP A 297 -14.21 -15.67 4.02
CA ASP A 297 -13.03 -14.96 3.56
C ASP A 297 -12.19 -15.81 2.60
N SER A 298 -11.97 -17.09 2.96
CA SER A 298 -11.21 -18.04 2.14
C SER A 298 -11.94 -18.38 0.85
N ASP A 299 -13.22 -18.68 0.91
CA ASP A 299 -14.03 -19.00 -0.26
C ASP A 299 -14.06 -17.83 -1.24
N PHE A 300 -14.24 -16.60 -0.73
CA PHE A 300 -14.24 -15.41 -1.56
C PHE A 300 -12.87 -15.20 -2.24
N PHE A 301 -11.77 -15.23 -1.47
CA PHE A 301 -10.43 -15.03 -1.98
C PHE A 301 -10.09 -16.06 -3.08
N ASN A 302 -10.44 -17.33 -2.87
CA ASN A 302 -10.21 -18.41 -3.82
C ASN A 302 -11.12 -18.35 -5.05
N SER A 303 -12.21 -17.58 -4.99
CA SER A 303 -13.15 -17.41 -6.11
C SER A 303 -12.72 -16.38 -7.15
N VAL A 304 -11.69 -15.58 -6.87
CA VAL A 304 -11.20 -14.49 -7.72
C VAL A 304 -9.73 -14.68 -8.07
N ASP A 305 -9.27 -14.06 -9.17
CA ASP A 305 -7.83 -13.88 -9.40
C ASP A 305 -7.32 -12.80 -8.41
N SER A 306 -6.75 -13.23 -7.30
CA SER A 306 -6.34 -12.36 -6.19
C SER A 306 -5.31 -11.31 -6.61
N MET A 307 -4.46 -11.60 -7.59
CA MET A 307 -3.46 -10.67 -8.09
C MET A 307 -4.07 -9.54 -8.92
N ILE A 308 -5.20 -9.79 -9.58
CA ILE A 308 -5.87 -8.81 -10.43
C ILE A 308 -7.04 -8.17 -9.71
N TYR A 309 -7.89 -8.94 -9.06
CA TYR A 309 -9.17 -8.48 -8.50
C TYR A 309 -9.01 -7.30 -7.52
N PHE A 310 -8.08 -7.39 -6.57
CA PHE A 310 -7.94 -6.36 -5.55
C PHE A 310 -7.29 -5.07 -6.09
N HIS A 311 -6.40 -5.20 -7.10
CA HIS A 311 -5.91 -4.05 -7.86
C HIS A 311 -7.04 -3.43 -8.68
N GLN A 312 -7.85 -4.25 -9.35
CA GLN A 312 -9.00 -3.78 -10.13
C GLN A 312 -9.99 -2.98 -9.27
N ARG A 313 -10.36 -3.49 -8.08
CA ARG A 313 -11.25 -2.77 -7.15
C ARG A 313 -10.69 -1.43 -6.72
N HIS A 314 -9.37 -1.35 -6.50
CA HIS A 314 -8.72 -0.10 -6.12
C HIS A 314 -8.67 0.90 -7.28
N ILE A 315 -8.31 0.44 -8.48
CA ILE A 315 -8.30 1.27 -9.70
C ILE A 315 -9.72 1.72 -10.06
N GLU A 316 -10.72 0.85 -9.91
CA GLU A 316 -12.13 1.20 -10.12
C GLU A 316 -12.57 2.33 -9.19
N ASN A 317 -12.24 2.27 -7.89
CA ASN A 317 -12.50 3.36 -6.97
C ASN A 317 -11.81 4.67 -7.40
N PHE A 318 -10.55 4.60 -7.84
CA PHE A 318 -9.84 5.78 -8.34
C PHE A 318 -10.54 6.39 -9.57
N VAL A 319 -10.96 5.57 -10.52
CA VAL A 319 -11.72 6.02 -11.70
C VAL A 319 -13.07 6.60 -11.30
N ASN A 320 -13.79 5.97 -10.38
CA ASN A 320 -15.05 6.46 -9.86
C ASN A 320 -14.90 7.79 -9.10
N ALA A 321 -13.80 7.97 -8.37
CA ALA A 321 -13.48 9.24 -7.73
C ALA A 321 -13.23 10.35 -8.76
N ILE A 322 -12.53 10.08 -9.87
CA ILE A 322 -12.37 11.05 -10.98
C ILE A 322 -13.72 11.42 -11.56
N LEU A 323 -14.64 10.48 -11.68
CA LEU A 323 -15.99 10.69 -12.20
C LEU A 323 -16.96 11.34 -11.17
N GLY A 324 -16.52 11.55 -9.92
CA GLY A 324 -17.33 12.10 -8.84
C GLY A 324 -18.43 11.16 -8.32
N ILE A 325 -18.28 9.85 -8.54
CA ILE A 325 -19.26 8.82 -8.14
C ILE A 325 -19.08 8.42 -6.67
N GLU A 326 -17.84 8.30 -6.22
CA GLU A 326 -17.50 7.93 -4.84
C GLU A 326 -16.21 8.62 -4.38
N PRO A 327 -15.97 8.77 -3.06
CA PRO A 327 -14.70 9.31 -2.59
C PRO A 327 -13.54 8.35 -2.83
N LEU A 328 -12.33 8.91 -2.94
CA LEU A 328 -11.09 8.13 -3.06
C LEU A 328 -10.83 7.37 -1.75
N CYS A 329 -10.65 6.05 -1.84
CA CYS A 329 -10.49 5.18 -0.67
C CYS A 329 -9.11 5.32 0.03
N ALA A 330 -8.09 5.74 -0.71
CA ALA A 330 -6.76 6.05 -0.19
C ALA A 330 -6.12 7.17 -1.01
N ASP A 331 -6.18 8.37 -0.47
CA ASP A 331 -5.58 9.57 -1.05
C ASP A 331 -4.08 9.69 -0.72
N GLY A 332 -3.46 10.78 -1.14
CA GLY A 332 -2.06 11.08 -0.84
C GLY A 332 -1.79 11.19 0.67
N TYR A 333 -2.76 11.62 1.48
CA TYR A 333 -2.59 11.68 2.94
C TYR A 333 -2.55 10.30 3.58
N ALA A 334 -3.36 9.35 3.09
CA ALA A 334 -3.32 7.96 3.54
C ALA A 334 -1.96 7.32 3.23
N GLY A 335 -1.43 7.53 2.02
CA GLY A 335 -0.09 7.06 1.65
C GLY A 335 1.01 7.71 2.49
N LYS A 336 0.93 9.04 2.72
CA LYS A 336 1.85 9.78 3.56
C LYS A 336 1.89 9.26 5.00
N ALA A 337 0.75 8.93 5.60
CA ALA A 337 0.69 8.42 6.97
C ALA A 337 1.51 7.12 7.14
N THR A 338 1.56 6.26 6.12
CA THR A 338 2.41 5.06 6.12
C THR A 338 3.89 5.42 6.07
N VAL A 339 4.28 6.35 5.18
CA VAL A 339 5.66 6.84 5.07
C VAL A 339 6.11 7.53 6.34
N GLU A 340 5.22 8.30 6.99
CA GLU A 340 5.49 8.99 8.25
C GLU A 340 5.88 8.02 9.38
N VAL A 341 5.21 6.87 9.50
CA VAL A 341 5.60 5.84 10.47
C VAL A 341 7.01 5.32 10.19
N CYS A 342 7.33 5.02 8.93
CA CYS A 342 8.64 4.51 8.55
C CYS A 342 9.75 5.55 8.83
N GLU A 343 9.58 6.78 8.35
CA GLU A 343 10.56 7.86 8.50
C GLU A 343 10.76 8.23 9.98
N ALA A 344 9.69 8.24 10.78
CA ALA A 344 9.76 8.48 12.21
C ALA A 344 10.65 7.45 12.91
N ILE A 345 10.45 6.15 12.64
CA ILE A 345 11.24 5.08 13.22
C ILE A 345 12.71 5.19 12.79
N TYR A 346 13.00 5.48 11.52
CA TYR A 346 14.37 5.67 11.03
C TYR A 346 15.06 6.87 11.70
N THR A 347 14.31 7.97 11.89
CA THR A 347 14.83 9.18 12.54
C THR A 347 15.13 8.93 14.01
N ILE A 348 14.23 8.27 14.74
CA ILE A 348 14.39 7.93 16.16
C ILE A 348 15.52 6.92 16.34
N THR A 349 15.67 5.94 15.45
CA THR A 349 16.77 4.97 15.52
C THR A 349 18.14 5.67 15.50
N LYS A 350 18.27 6.78 14.76
CA LYS A 350 19.48 7.61 14.72
C LYS A 350 19.60 8.55 15.92
N ASN A 351 18.48 8.86 16.60
CA ASN A 351 18.38 9.80 17.71
C ASN A 351 17.48 9.22 18.80
N PRO A 352 17.93 8.23 19.61
CA PRO A 352 17.05 7.42 20.48
C PRO A 352 16.33 8.20 21.60
N ASP A 353 16.80 9.38 21.95
CA ASP A 353 16.17 10.26 22.95
C ASP A 353 14.98 11.05 22.39
N MET A 354 14.70 10.91 21.10
CA MET A 354 13.63 11.64 20.40
C MET A 354 12.31 10.87 20.45
N VAL A 355 11.20 11.61 20.52
CA VAL A 355 9.84 11.11 20.19
C VAL A 355 9.36 11.89 18.97
N TRP A 356 8.92 11.19 17.96
CA TRP A 356 8.37 11.83 16.76
C TRP A 356 6.95 12.34 17.04
N HIS A 357 6.68 13.57 16.66
CA HIS A 357 5.34 14.14 16.68
C HIS A 357 4.89 14.45 15.26
N SER A 358 3.71 13.98 14.90
CA SER A 358 3.12 14.30 13.60
C SER A 358 2.91 15.80 13.44
N LYS A 359 3.35 16.34 12.31
CA LYS A 359 3.21 17.77 11.98
C LYS A 359 1.85 18.09 11.34
N HIS A 360 0.96 17.13 11.23
CA HIS A 360 -0.36 17.37 10.68
C HIS A 360 -1.26 18.03 11.73
N ILE A 361 -1.64 19.24 11.42
CA ILE A 361 -2.70 20.00 12.12
C ILE A 361 -4.04 19.74 11.43
#